data_ca929ec61cbbfba962b7284f52bf1de9
#
_entry.id   ca929ec61cbbfba962b7284f52bf1de9
#
_cell.length_a   1.000
_cell.length_b   1.000
_cell.length_c   1.000
_cell.angle_alpha   90.00
_cell.angle_beta   90.00
_cell.angle_gamma   90.00
#
_symmetry.space_group_name_H-M   'P 1'
#
loop_
_entity.id
_entity.type
_entity.pdbx_description
1 polymer ?
#
loop_
_entity_poly.entity_id
_entity_poly.type
_entity_poly.pdbx_seq_one_letter_code
_entity_poly.pdbx_strand_id
1 'polypeptide(L)'
;YLAALADSPSVIRGALDARDTRLFAAALEVMGARIEDEGTGTLHVTPMSLPPRGGRIECGLAGTVMRFLPPLAALSPEETLFDGDEQAYARPLGPLLDALVRMGATVTYHGERGHLPFTIRGPIHTPLGAQAWVDSSSSSQFLSALLLVSPLVGDPLFVSAPGLVPSMPHVEMTLASLAGAGIDLEVVDEGRANLSTWHIFPSRPRGGDITVEPD
;
A
#
# COMPACT_ATOMS: atom_id res chain seq x y z
N TYR A 1 3.47 7.59 -1.11
CA TYR A 1 3.44 6.45 -0.21
C TYR A 1 4.80 6.24 0.47
N LEU A 2 5.86 5.90 -0.28
CA LEU A 2 7.19 5.58 0.30
C LEU A 2 7.77 6.75 1.09
N ALA A 3 7.64 7.99 0.62
CA ALA A 3 8.09 9.19 1.33
C ALA A 3 7.42 9.36 2.71
N ALA A 4 6.12 9.02 2.82
CA ALA A 4 5.40 9.09 4.10
C ALA A 4 5.83 8.01 5.11
N LEU A 5 6.55 6.98 4.66
CA LEU A 5 7.04 5.86 5.46
C LEU A 5 8.57 5.88 5.63
N ALA A 6 9.24 6.84 5.00
CA ALA A 6 10.68 6.92 4.95
C ALA A 6 11.35 7.10 6.34
N ASP A 7 12.64 6.87 6.39
CA ASP A 7 13.47 7.08 7.59
C ASP A 7 13.77 8.57 7.85
N SER A 8 13.61 9.40 6.82
CA SER A 8 13.91 10.84 6.83
C SER A 8 12.97 11.62 5.91
N PRO A 9 12.86 12.96 6.06
CA PRO A 9 12.02 13.78 5.21
C PRO A 9 12.35 13.67 3.73
N SER A 10 11.35 13.91 2.88
CA SER A 10 11.46 13.86 1.41
C SER A 10 10.89 15.11 0.78
N VAL A 11 11.46 15.49 -0.37
CA VAL A 11 10.91 16.51 -1.27
C VAL A 11 10.50 15.84 -2.57
N ILE A 12 9.23 15.95 -2.94
CA ILE A 12 8.70 15.41 -4.19
C ILE A 12 8.42 16.57 -5.14
N ARG A 13 9.05 16.57 -6.31
CA ARG A 13 8.87 17.58 -7.35
C ARG A 13 8.07 17.02 -8.52
N GLY A 14 7.24 17.85 -9.13
CA GLY A 14 6.39 17.43 -10.25
C GLY A 14 5.19 16.57 -9.83
N ALA A 15 4.75 16.69 -8.56
CA ALA A 15 3.57 15.99 -8.09
C ALA A 15 2.32 16.46 -8.87
N LEU A 16 1.56 15.50 -9.39
CA LEU A 16 0.30 15.79 -10.07
C LEU A 16 -0.73 16.34 -9.07
N ASP A 17 -1.29 17.50 -9.34
CA ASP A 17 -2.44 18.02 -8.60
C ASP A 17 -3.75 17.51 -9.22
N ALA A 18 -4.27 16.42 -8.66
CA ALA A 18 -5.52 15.80 -9.05
C ALA A 18 -6.34 15.41 -7.80
N ARG A 19 -7.63 15.13 -7.98
CA ARG A 19 -8.48 14.69 -6.87
C ARG A 19 -7.89 13.47 -6.14
N ASP A 20 -7.46 12.48 -6.89
CA ASP A 20 -6.94 11.21 -6.33
C ASP A 20 -5.65 11.41 -5.56
N THR A 21 -4.73 12.25 -6.04
CA THR A 21 -3.47 12.55 -5.33
C THR A 21 -3.72 13.36 -4.07
N ARG A 22 -4.68 14.30 -4.07
CA ARG A 22 -5.09 15.03 -2.86
C ARG A 22 -5.74 14.11 -1.83
N LEU A 23 -6.61 13.20 -2.24
CA LEU A 23 -7.21 12.20 -1.35
C LEU A 23 -6.15 11.27 -0.75
N PHE A 24 -5.16 10.89 -1.55
CA PHE A 24 -4.07 10.04 -1.09
C PHE A 24 -3.19 10.76 -0.05
N ALA A 25 -2.83 12.02 -0.30
CA ALA A 25 -2.07 12.84 0.64
C ALA A 25 -2.84 13.03 1.95
N ALA A 26 -4.11 13.44 1.88
CA ALA A 26 -4.97 13.62 3.06
C ALA A 26 -5.10 12.32 3.88
N ALA A 27 -5.22 11.16 3.23
CA ALA A 27 -5.27 9.88 3.91
C ALA A 27 -3.95 9.56 4.65
N LEU A 28 -2.80 9.86 4.06
CA LEU A 28 -1.50 9.71 4.72
C LEU A 28 -1.34 10.67 5.91
N GLU A 29 -1.93 11.87 5.84
CA GLU A 29 -1.93 12.82 6.98
C GLU A 29 -2.81 12.32 8.14
N VAL A 30 -3.97 11.72 7.86
CA VAL A 30 -4.78 11.02 8.87
C VAL A 30 -3.94 9.95 9.56
N MET A 31 -3.14 9.20 8.81
CA MET A 31 -2.27 8.14 9.32
C MET A 31 -1.02 8.66 10.04
N GLY A 32 -0.76 9.97 10.01
CA GLY A 32 0.27 10.62 10.82
C GLY A 32 1.46 11.20 10.07
N ALA A 33 1.47 11.19 8.74
CA ALA A 33 2.44 11.94 7.95
C ALA A 33 2.12 13.44 8.01
N ARG A 34 3.08 14.29 7.65
CA ARG A 34 2.85 15.71 7.38
C ARG A 34 3.26 16.02 5.95
N ILE A 35 2.35 16.60 5.18
CA ILE A 35 2.55 16.91 3.77
C ILE A 35 2.27 18.38 3.55
N GLU A 36 3.29 19.14 3.17
CA GLU A 36 3.21 20.57 2.88
C GLU A 36 3.35 20.76 1.36
N ASP A 37 2.34 21.35 0.73
CA ASP A 37 2.32 21.69 -0.68
C ASP A 37 2.71 23.16 -0.87
N GLU A 38 3.79 23.41 -1.65
CA GLU A 38 4.21 24.77 -2.00
C GLU A 38 3.35 25.42 -3.11
N GLY A 39 2.35 24.69 -3.65
CA GLY A 39 1.51 25.19 -4.75
C GLY A 39 2.17 25.17 -6.13
N THR A 40 3.34 24.55 -6.25
CA THR A 40 4.12 24.45 -7.50
C THR A 40 4.29 23.01 -7.98
N GLY A 41 3.51 22.07 -7.41
CA GLY A 41 3.73 20.63 -7.59
C GLY A 41 4.92 20.11 -6.78
N THR A 42 5.39 20.88 -5.81
CA THR A 42 6.44 20.47 -4.88
C THR A 42 5.81 20.15 -3.52
N LEU A 43 6.00 18.91 -3.05
CA LEU A 43 5.52 18.45 -1.76
C LEU A 43 6.69 18.19 -0.81
N HIS A 44 6.63 18.75 0.39
CA HIS A 44 7.52 18.42 1.50
C HIS A 44 6.84 17.39 2.38
N VAL A 45 7.43 16.21 2.49
CA VAL A 45 6.85 15.09 3.23
C VAL A 45 7.70 14.79 4.46
N THR A 46 7.12 14.98 5.65
CA THR A 46 7.67 14.46 6.90
C THR A 46 7.03 13.10 7.17
N PRO A 47 7.82 12.04 7.28
CA PRO A 47 7.28 10.70 7.43
C PRO A 47 6.54 10.50 8.75
N MET A 48 5.58 9.57 8.74
CA MET A 48 4.84 9.19 9.93
C MET A 48 5.67 8.31 10.86
N SER A 49 5.31 8.33 12.14
CA SER A 49 5.74 7.31 13.09
C SER A 49 5.01 5.98 12.81
N LEU A 50 5.68 4.86 13.07
CA LEU A 50 5.06 3.54 13.00
C LEU A 50 4.79 3.00 14.42
N PRO A 51 3.68 2.31 14.63
CA PRO A 51 2.59 2.04 13.67
C PRO A 51 1.82 3.32 13.29
N PRO A 52 1.14 3.33 12.13
CA PRO A 52 0.32 4.46 11.70
C PRO A 52 -0.86 4.67 12.65
N ARG A 53 -1.41 5.88 12.67
CA ARG A 53 -2.63 6.20 13.43
C ARG A 53 -3.85 5.62 12.72
N GLY A 54 -4.85 5.25 13.50
CA GLY A 54 -6.19 4.97 13.00
C GLY A 54 -6.96 6.25 12.67
N GLY A 55 -8.11 6.09 12.00
CA GLY A 55 -8.98 7.21 11.66
C GLY A 55 -9.96 6.91 10.54
N ARG A 56 -10.56 7.95 9.96
CA ARG A 56 -11.44 7.83 8.81
C ARG A 56 -10.69 8.26 7.54
N ILE A 57 -10.67 7.41 6.55
CA ILE A 57 -10.08 7.66 5.24
C ILE A 57 -11.19 7.75 4.20
N GLU A 58 -11.23 8.90 3.52
CA GLU A 58 -12.09 9.14 2.38
C GLU A 58 -11.36 8.74 1.09
N CYS A 59 -11.86 7.70 0.44
CA CYS A 59 -11.28 7.18 -0.78
C CYS A 59 -11.76 7.90 -2.05
N GLY A 60 -12.93 8.55 -2.00
CA GLY A 60 -13.59 9.03 -3.20
C GLY A 60 -13.75 7.90 -4.22
N LEU A 61 -13.24 8.10 -5.44
CA LEU A 61 -13.11 7.07 -6.48
C LEU A 61 -11.65 6.60 -6.66
N ALA A 62 -10.71 7.06 -5.81
CA ALA A 62 -9.28 6.80 -5.97
C ALA A 62 -8.93 5.33 -5.71
N GLY A 63 -8.68 4.61 -6.79
CA GLY A 63 -8.30 3.18 -6.74
C GLY A 63 -7.04 2.91 -5.93
N THR A 64 -6.10 3.84 -5.94
CA THR A 64 -4.85 3.77 -5.17
C THR A 64 -5.09 3.92 -3.67
N VAL A 65 -5.96 4.86 -3.24
CA VAL A 65 -6.31 5.05 -1.83
C VAL A 65 -6.93 3.76 -1.28
N MET A 66 -8.00 3.27 -1.93
CA MET A 66 -8.76 2.11 -1.45
C MET A 66 -7.98 0.79 -1.49
N ARG A 67 -6.85 0.71 -2.24
CA ARG A 67 -6.05 -0.52 -2.36
C ARG A 67 -4.70 -0.45 -1.68
N PHE A 68 -3.99 0.69 -1.73
CA PHE A 68 -2.64 0.76 -1.16
C PHE A 68 -2.62 1.09 0.34
N LEU A 69 -3.66 1.75 0.86
CA LEU A 69 -3.66 2.16 2.26
C LEU A 69 -4.24 1.12 3.25
N PRO A 70 -5.15 0.21 2.89
CA PRO A 70 -5.59 -0.82 3.83
C PRO A 70 -4.47 -1.71 4.39
N PRO A 71 -3.46 -2.16 3.60
CA PRO A 71 -2.31 -2.88 4.17
C PRO A 71 -1.51 -2.02 5.14
N LEU A 72 -1.35 -0.73 4.87
CA LEU A 72 -0.67 0.19 5.77
C LEU A 72 -1.46 0.39 7.07
N ALA A 73 -2.77 0.60 6.99
CA ALA A 73 -3.65 0.70 8.15
C ALA A 73 -3.60 -0.58 9.01
N ALA A 74 -3.47 -1.74 8.36
CA ALA A 74 -3.37 -3.03 9.03
C ALA A 74 -2.06 -3.24 9.83
N LEU A 75 -1.09 -2.33 9.76
CA LEU A 75 0.07 -2.34 10.69
C LEU A 75 -0.30 -1.79 12.08
N SER A 76 -1.44 -1.11 12.21
CA SER A 76 -1.88 -0.44 13.43
C SER A 76 -2.85 -1.30 14.25
N PRO A 77 -2.75 -1.28 15.58
CA PRO A 77 -3.81 -1.81 16.45
C PRO A 77 -5.04 -0.90 16.52
N GLU A 78 -4.97 0.32 15.99
CA GLU A 78 -6.07 1.26 15.93
C GLU A 78 -6.99 0.94 14.74
N GLU A 79 -8.27 1.28 14.88
CA GLU A 79 -9.25 1.09 13.81
C GLU A 79 -9.15 2.18 12.75
N THR A 80 -9.19 1.79 11.50
CA THR A 80 -9.26 2.69 10.35
C THR A 80 -10.49 2.36 9.51
N LEU A 81 -11.39 3.33 9.38
CA LEU A 81 -12.56 3.25 8.52
C LEU A 81 -12.20 3.76 7.12
N PHE A 82 -12.44 2.93 6.12
CA PHE A 82 -12.37 3.29 4.70
C PHE A 82 -13.77 3.48 4.14
N ASP A 83 -14.01 4.62 3.53
CA ASP A 83 -15.27 4.97 2.89
C ASP A 83 -14.99 5.74 1.59
N GLY A 84 -16.00 6.01 0.77
CA GLY A 84 -15.81 6.72 -0.49
C GLY A 84 -17.11 7.08 -1.18
N ASP A 85 -17.00 7.51 -2.43
CA ASP A 85 -18.16 7.82 -3.27
C ASP A 85 -19.00 6.55 -3.50
N GLU A 86 -20.30 6.69 -3.69
CA GLU A 86 -21.22 5.56 -3.91
C GLU A 86 -20.76 4.64 -5.05
N GLN A 87 -20.21 5.22 -6.12
CA GLN A 87 -19.69 4.46 -7.26
C GLN A 87 -18.45 3.63 -6.92
N ALA A 88 -17.72 3.97 -5.84
CA ALA A 88 -16.60 3.19 -5.38
C ALA A 88 -17.02 1.86 -4.74
N TYR A 89 -18.24 1.77 -4.23
CA TYR A 89 -18.77 0.56 -3.60
C TYR A 89 -18.90 -0.61 -4.56
N ALA A 90 -18.98 -0.37 -5.86
CA ALA A 90 -18.98 -1.41 -6.88
C ALA A 90 -17.57 -2.01 -7.16
N ARG A 91 -16.50 -1.41 -6.61
CA ARG A 91 -15.12 -1.82 -6.89
C ARG A 91 -14.64 -2.90 -5.93
N PRO A 92 -14.24 -4.09 -6.42
CA PRO A 92 -13.86 -5.20 -5.54
C PRO A 92 -12.52 -4.92 -4.83
N LEU A 93 -12.48 -5.32 -3.55
CA LEU A 93 -11.32 -5.28 -2.68
C LEU A 93 -11.11 -6.62 -1.96
N GLY A 94 -12.05 -7.56 -2.13
CA GLY A 94 -12.10 -8.85 -1.41
C GLY A 94 -10.77 -9.60 -1.38
N PRO A 95 -10.10 -9.86 -2.52
CA PRO A 95 -8.84 -10.59 -2.52
C PRO A 95 -7.75 -9.98 -1.65
N LEU A 96 -7.64 -8.65 -1.64
CA LEU A 96 -6.69 -7.94 -0.80
C LEU A 96 -7.05 -8.03 0.68
N LEU A 97 -8.32 -7.75 1.02
CA LEU A 97 -8.79 -7.78 2.41
C LEU A 97 -8.71 -9.20 3.00
N ASP A 98 -9.03 -10.23 2.21
CA ASP A 98 -8.88 -11.63 2.64
C ASP A 98 -7.39 -12.00 2.85
N ALA A 99 -6.46 -11.45 2.05
CA ALA A 99 -5.03 -11.62 2.29
C ALA A 99 -4.61 -10.99 3.63
N LEU A 100 -5.05 -9.77 3.92
CA LEU A 100 -4.75 -9.09 5.19
C LEU A 100 -5.35 -9.82 6.40
N VAL A 101 -6.55 -10.39 6.26
CA VAL A 101 -7.17 -11.23 7.31
C VAL A 101 -6.32 -12.47 7.58
N ARG A 102 -5.79 -13.13 6.53
CA ARG A 102 -4.87 -14.27 6.72
C ARG A 102 -3.56 -13.87 7.40
N MET A 103 -3.14 -12.61 7.26
CA MET A 103 -1.97 -12.03 7.94
C MET A 103 -2.28 -11.55 9.37
N GLY A 104 -3.53 -11.67 9.85
CA GLY A 104 -3.93 -11.36 11.22
C GLY A 104 -4.75 -10.08 11.39
N ALA A 105 -5.07 -9.36 10.31
CA ALA A 105 -5.97 -8.20 10.40
C ALA A 105 -7.41 -8.61 10.73
N THR A 106 -8.12 -7.72 11.41
CA THR A 106 -9.58 -7.81 11.58
C THR A 106 -10.23 -6.84 10.62
N VAL A 107 -11.18 -7.32 9.80
CA VAL A 107 -11.96 -6.49 8.87
C VAL A 107 -13.43 -6.59 9.22
N THR A 108 -14.09 -5.45 9.41
CA THR A 108 -15.53 -5.33 9.63
C THR A 108 -16.15 -4.60 8.44
N TYR A 109 -17.02 -5.27 7.72
CA TYR A 109 -17.74 -4.70 6.58
C TYR A 109 -19.00 -3.97 7.06
N HIS A 110 -19.22 -2.75 6.55
CA HIS A 110 -20.41 -1.94 6.82
C HIS A 110 -21.40 -1.95 5.64
N GLY A 111 -21.06 -2.66 4.58
CA GLY A 111 -21.85 -2.89 3.38
C GLY A 111 -21.62 -4.29 2.82
N GLU A 112 -21.49 -4.41 1.52
CA GLU A 112 -21.21 -5.68 0.86
C GLU A 112 -19.80 -6.18 1.20
N ARG A 113 -19.68 -7.48 1.48
CA ARG A 113 -18.38 -8.10 1.79
C ARG A 113 -17.39 -7.93 0.63
N GLY A 114 -16.17 -7.49 0.97
CA GLY A 114 -15.12 -7.26 -0.02
C GLY A 114 -15.22 -5.94 -0.75
N HIS A 115 -16.07 -5.01 -0.26
CA HIS A 115 -16.28 -3.68 -0.82
C HIS A 115 -16.21 -2.60 0.28
N LEU A 116 -16.17 -1.33 -0.13
CA LEU A 116 -16.39 -0.19 0.77
C LEU A 116 -17.87 -0.16 1.23
N PRO A 117 -18.20 0.43 2.39
CA PRO A 117 -17.25 0.84 3.42
C PRO A 117 -16.86 -0.33 4.32
N PHE A 118 -15.65 -0.26 4.89
CA PHE A 118 -15.18 -1.25 5.86
C PHE A 118 -14.23 -0.62 6.88
N THR A 119 -14.13 -1.22 8.05
CA THR A 119 -13.12 -0.91 9.06
C THR A 119 -12.07 -2.00 9.10
N ILE A 120 -10.79 -1.62 9.18
CA ILE A 120 -9.67 -2.54 9.34
C ILE A 120 -8.87 -2.20 10.58
N ARG A 121 -8.35 -3.22 11.24
CA ARG A 121 -7.46 -3.13 12.38
C ARG A 121 -6.43 -4.27 12.34
N GLY A 122 -5.19 -3.96 12.68
CA GLY A 122 -4.10 -4.89 12.85
C GLY A 122 -3.75 -5.15 14.32
N PRO A 123 -2.50 -5.40 14.63
CA PRO A 123 -1.39 -5.42 13.68
C PRO A 123 -1.34 -6.72 12.86
N ILE A 124 -1.10 -6.59 11.54
CA ILE A 124 -0.67 -7.75 10.76
C ILE A 124 0.74 -8.12 11.17
N HIS A 125 0.99 -9.40 11.20
CA HIS A 125 2.30 -9.97 11.42
C HIS A 125 2.42 -11.29 10.66
N THR A 126 3.63 -11.66 10.34
CA THR A 126 3.89 -12.93 9.69
C THR A 126 5.02 -13.61 10.43
N PRO A 127 4.91 -14.93 10.73
CA PRO A 127 6.05 -15.69 11.23
C PRO A 127 7.22 -15.64 10.25
N LEU A 128 8.44 -15.75 10.74
CA LEU A 128 9.64 -15.81 9.91
C LEU A 128 9.50 -16.87 8.80
N GLY A 129 9.76 -16.47 7.56
CA GLY A 129 9.59 -17.33 6.38
C GLY A 129 8.14 -17.53 5.92
N ALA A 130 7.20 -16.74 6.43
CA ALA A 130 5.82 -16.81 6.00
C ALA A 130 5.63 -16.32 4.57
N GLN A 131 4.57 -16.78 3.96
CA GLN A 131 4.17 -16.42 2.60
C GLN A 131 2.82 -15.71 2.63
N ALA A 132 2.78 -14.48 2.13
CA ALA A 132 1.54 -13.75 1.89
C ALA A 132 1.05 -14.04 0.47
N TRP A 133 -0.19 -14.51 0.36
CA TRP A 133 -0.83 -14.84 -0.91
C TRP A 133 -1.93 -13.84 -1.24
N VAL A 134 -1.93 -13.35 -2.49
CA VAL A 134 -3.02 -12.53 -2.98
C VAL A 134 -3.42 -12.92 -4.40
N ASP A 135 -4.70 -13.17 -4.60
CA ASP A 135 -5.26 -13.32 -5.94
C ASP A 135 -5.30 -11.94 -6.61
N SER A 136 -4.43 -11.76 -7.60
CA SER A 136 -4.30 -10.52 -8.37
C SER A 136 -4.83 -10.64 -9.80
N SER A 137 -5.58 -11.69 -10.10
CA SER A 137 -6.12 -11.96 -11.45
C SER A 137 -7.04 -10.84 -11.96
N SER A 138 -7.72 -10.11 -11.06
CA SER A 138 -8.59 -8.99 -11.40
C SER A 138 -7.91 -7.62 -11.31
N SER A 139 -6.76 -7.51 -10.60
CA SER A 139 -6.03 -6.25 -10.45
C SER A 139 -4.62 -6.47 -9.91
N SER A 140 -3.61 -6.01 -10.66
CA SER A 140 -2.22 -5.96 -10.20
C SER A 140 -2.01 -5.09 -8.96
N GLN A 141 -2.91 -4.16 -8.69
CA GLN A 141 -2.82 -3.28 -7.51
C GLN A 141 -2.91 -4.04 -6.18
N PHE A 142 -3.55 -5.21 -6.15
CA PHE A 142 -3.59 -6.03 -4.93
C PHE A 142 -2.21 -6.57 -4.57
N LEU A 143 -1.47 -7.02 -5.59
CA LEU A 143 -0.08 -7.44 -5.41
C LEU A 143 0.82 -6.27 -5.03
N SER A 144 0.75 -5.17 -5.78
CA SER A 144 1.52 -3.95 -5.48
C SER A 144 1.27 -3.44 -4.06
N ALA A 145 0.03 -3.53 -3.57
CA ALA A 145 -0.33 -3.10 -2.22
C ALA A 145 0.39 -3.93 -1.14
N LEU A 146 0.48 -5.25 -1.31
CA LEU A 146 1.23 -6.12 -0.39
C LEU A 146 2.74 -5.91 -0.51
N LEU A 147 3.27 -5.75 -1.72
CA LEU A 147 4.68 -5.45 -1.94
C LEU A 147 5.10 -4.15 -1.24
N LEU A 148 4.26 -3.09 -1.35
CA LEU A 148 4.54 -1.79 -0.74
C LEU A 148 4.58 -1.81 0.79
N VAL A 149 3.76 -2.65 1.44
CA VAL A 149 3.72 -2.74 2.91
C VAL A 149 4.73 -3.74 3.47
N SER A 150 5.14 -4.72 2.68
CA SER A 150 5.98 -5.85 3.11
C SER A 150 7.25 -5.45 3.87
N PRO A 151 7.98 -4.37 3.49
CA PRO A 151 9.18 -3.97 4.23
C PRO A 151 8.91 -3.56 5.69
N LEU A 152 7.65 -3.33 6.05
CA LEU A 152 7.25 -2.81 7.37
C LEU A 152 6.57 -3.86 8.26
N VAL A 153 6.42 -5.10 7.78
CA VAL A 153 5.71 -6.15 8.54
C VAL A 153 6.57 -6.76 9.65
N GLY A 154 7.85 -6.47 9.68
CA GLY A 154 8.77 -6.86 10.76
C GLY A 154 9.76 -7.96 10.38
N ASP A 155 9.30 -9.07 9.82
CA ASP A 155 10.16 -10.18 9.35
C ASP A 155 10.22 -10.23 7.82
N PRO A 156 11.27 -10.85 7.22
CA PRO A 156 11.33 -11.09 5.79
C PRO A 156 10.09 -11.85 5.30
N LEU A 157 9.46 -11.32 4.24
CA LEU A 157 8.18 -11.82 3.75
C LEU A 157 8.27 -12.29 2.30
N PHE A 158 7.78 -13.50 2.04
CA PHE A 158 7.50 -13.94 0.69
C PHE A 158 6.10 -13.46 0.27
N VAL A 159 6.05 -12.64 -0.76
CA VAL A 159 4.78 -12.19 -1.37
C VAL A 159 4.56 -12.95 -2.65
N SER A 160 3.42 -13.61 -2.77
CA SER A 160 3.11 -14.47 -3.92
C SER A 160 1.76 -14.14 -4.53
N ALA A 161 1.73 -14.16 -5.86
CA ALA A 161 0.51 -14.08 -6.65
C ALA A 161 0.39 -15.31 -7.54
N PRO A 162 -0.60 -16.18 -7.29
CA PRO A 162 -0.87 -17.32 -8.18
C PRO A 162 -1.55 -16.86 -9.47
N GLY A 163 -1.26 -17.56 -10.55
CA GLY A 163 -1.87 -17.31 -11.85
C GLY A 163 -1.25 -16.15 -12.62
N LEU A 164 -1.97 -15.69 -13.63
CA LEU A 164 -1.56 -14.54 -14.43
C LEU A 164 -1.95 -13.24 -13.72
N VAL A 165 -0.97 -12.38 -13.51
CA VAL A 165 -1.19 -11.04 -12.98
C VAL A 165 -1.35 -10.08 -14.16
N PRO A 166 -2.51 -9.39 -14.30
CA PRO A 166 -2.68 -8.39 -15.34
C PRO A 166 -1.73 -7.21 -15.09
N SER A 167 -1.32 -6.55 -16.16
CA SER A 167 -0.50 -5.32 -16.08
C SER A 167 0.78 -5.51 -15.24
N MET A 168 1.54 -6.56 -15.47
CA MET A 168 2.85 -6.79 -14.83
C MET A 168 3.77 -5.57 -14.83
N PRO A 169 3.81 -4.71 -15.87
CA PRO A 169 4.60 -3.48 -15.84
C PRO A 169 4.31 -2.58 -14.63
N HIS A 170 3.08 -2.54 -14.10
CA HIS A 170 2.78 -1.79 -12.88
C HIS A 170 3.39 -2.43 -11.63
N VAL A 171 3.50 -3.75 -11.60
CA VAL A 171 4.21 -4.46 -10.52
C VAL A 171 5.71 -4.18 -10.60
N GLU A 172 6.28 -4.23 -11.80
CA GLU A 172 7.69 -3.90 -12.05
C GLU A 172 8.02 -2.46 -11.63
N MET A 173 7.13 -1.49 -11.92
CA MET A 173 7.26 -0.11 -11.42
C MET A 173 7.24 -0.06 -9.89
N THR A 174 6.40 -0.86 -9.24
CA THR A 174 6.34 -0.97 -7.78
C THR A 174 7.66 -1.49 -7.21
N LEU A 175 8.20 -2.56 -7.80
CA LEU A 175 9.48 -3.15 -7.39
C LEU A 175 10.64 -2.17 -7.61
N ALA A 176 10.67 -1.49 -8.77
CA ALA A 176 11.66 -0.46 -9.06
C ALA A 176 11.59 0.70 -8.05
N SER A 177 10.39 1.13 -7.67
CA SER A 177 10.18 2.18 -6.66
C SER A 177 10.67 1.74 -5.28
N LEU A 178 10.42 0.50 -4.88
CA LEU A 178 10.93 -0.07 -3.63
C LEU A 178 12.46 -0.12 -3.64
N ALA A 179 13.07 -0.67 -4.69
CA ALA A 179 14.52 -0.73 -4.84
C ALA A 179 15.15 0.67 -4.86
N GLY A 180 14.55 1.62 -5.58
CA GLY A 180 14.98 3.02 -5.61
C GLY A 180 14.92 3.71 -4.24
N ALA A 181 13.98 3.30 -3.39
CA ALA A 181 13.87 3.74 -1.99
C ALA A 181 14.79 2.95 -1.04
N GLY A 182 15.65 2.08 -1.55
CA GLY A 182 16.65 1.34 -0.78
C GLY A 182 16.10 0.11 -0.05
N ILE A 183 14.98 -0.42 -0.50
CA ILE A 183 14.44 -1.69 -0.01
C ILE A 183 15.12 -2.85 -0.74
N ASP A 184 15.69 -3.77 0.02
CA ASP A 184 16.24 -5.00 -0.54
C ASP A 184 15.11 -5.99 -0.86
N LEU A 185 15.14 -6.51 -2.07
CA LEU A 185 14.17 -7.48 -2.56
C LEU A 185 14.80 -8.45 -3.57
N GLU A 186 14.26 -9.65 -3.62
CA GLU A 186 14.67 -10.71 -4.55
C GLU A 186 13.46 -11.25 -5.30
N VAL A 187 13.63 -11.52 -6.59
CA VAL A 187 12.66 -12.29 -7.38
C VAL A 187 12.95 -13.76 -7.18
N VAL A 188 12.00 -14.49 -6.63
CA VAL A 188 12.13 -15.93 -6.39
C VAL A 188 11.35 -16.67 -7.48
N ASP A 189 12.06 -17.28 -8.42
CA ASP A 189 11.45 -18.17 -9.40
C ASP A 189 11.42 -19.58 -8.82
N GLU A 190 10.27 -20.07 -8.41
CA GLU A 190 10.10 -21.44 -7.93
C GLU A 190 9.97 -22.48 -9.07
N GLY A 191 10.12 -22.06 -10.32
CA GLY A 191 9.97 -22.94 -11.50
C GLY A 191 8.58 -23.56 -11.65
N ARG A 192 7.59 -23.08 -10.89
CA ARG A 192 6.19 -23.50 -11.01
C ARG A 192 5.48 -22.61 -12.01
N ALA A 193 4.91 -23.19 -13.02
CA ALA A 193 4.10 -22.47 -13.99
C ALA A 193 3.02 -21.63 -13.27
N ASN A 194 2.95 -20.35 -13.58
CA ASN A 194 1.96 -19.40 -13.08
C ASN A 194 2.04 -19.04 -11.57
N LEU A 195 3.23 -19.03 -10.98
CA LEU A 195 3.45 -18.48 -9.65
C LEU A 195 4.59 -17.46 -9.69
N SER A 196 4.31 -16.22 -9.37
CA SER A 196 5.32 -15.18 -9.16
C SER A 196 5.49 -14.94 -7.66
N THR A 197 6.72 -14.99 -7.18
CA THR A 197 7.06 -14.79 -5.77
C THR A 197 8.21 -13.81 -5.63
N TRP A 198 8.10 -12.91 -4.68
CA TRP A 198 9.11 -11.94 -4.31
C TRP A 198 9.45 -12.10 -2.83
N HIS A 199 10.71 -12.05 -2.50
CA HIS A 199 11.21 -12.02 -1.12
C HIS A 199 11.60 -10.59 -0.79
N ILE A 200 10.93 -10.00 0.20
CA ILE A 200 11.13 -8.61 0.62
C ILE A 200 11.74 -8.60 2.01
N PHE A 201 12.84 -7.87 2.15
CA PHE A 201 13.53 -7.73 3.43
C PHE A 201 13.03 -6.51 4.20
N PRO A 202 12.92 -6.61 5.54
CA PRO A 202 12.38 -5.53 6.34
C PRO A 202 13.36 -4.36 6.41
N SER A 203 12.89 -3.20 6.02
CA SER A 203 13.59 -1.92 6.23
C SER A 203 12.62 -0.75 6.02
N ARG A 204 13.01 0.45 6.46
CA ARG A 204 12.28 1.66 6.10
C ARG A 204 12.79 2.20 4.76
N PRO A 205 11.90 2.72 3.92
CA PRO A 205 12.30 3.44 2.72
C PRO A 205 13.23 4.60 3.08
N ARG A 206 14.17 4.93 2.22
CA ARG A 206 15.01 6.13 2.38
C ARG A 206 14.24 7.36 1.93
N GLY A 207 14.35 8.44 2.72
CA GLY A 207 13.91 9.77 2.29
C GLY A 207 14.88 10.41 1.31
N GLY A 208 14.48 11.54 0.74
CA GLY A 208 15.32 12.31 -0.19
C GLY A 208 14.54 13.10 -1.23
N ASP A 209 15.25 13.60 -2.22
CA ASP A 209 14.68 14.36 -3.33
C ASP A 209 14.20 13.42 -4.45
N ILE A 210 12.94 13.50 -4.77
CA ILE A 210 12.27 12.67 -5.77
C ILE A 210 11.65 13.57 -6.82
N THR A 211 11.96 13.33 -8.09
CA THR A 211 11.29 14.00 -9.21
C THR A 211 10.36 13.02 -9.90
N VAL A 212 9.08 13.38 -9.98
CA VAL A 212 8.08 12.60 -10.72
C VAL A 212 8.25 12.92 -12.21
N GLU A 213 8.36 11.87 -13.02
CA GLU A 213 8.41 12.04 -14.49
C GLU A 213 7.05 12.56 -14.98
N PRO A 214 7.04 13.55 -15.88
CA PRO A 214 5.79 14.01 -16.49
C PRO A 214 5.17 12.92 -17.36
N ASP A 215 3.83 12.86 -17.39
CA ASP A 215 3.05 12.00 -18.29
C ASP A 215 3.20 12.42 -19.78
#